data_492419aeb8d03f4b17f8feb997053781
#
_entry.id   492419aeb8d03f4b17f8feb997053781
#
_cell.length_a   1.000
_cell.length_b   1.000
_cell.length_c   1.000
_cell.angle_alpha   90.00
_cell.angle_beta   90.00
_cell.angle_gamma   90.00
#
_symmetry.space_group_name_H-M   'P 1'
#
loop_
_entity.id
_entity.type
_entity.pdbx_description
1 polymer ?
#
loop_
_entity_poly.entity_id
_entity_poly.type
_entity_poly.pdbx_seq_one_letter_code
_entity_poly.pdbx_strand_id
1 'polypeptide(L)'
;MSAISQISISRPVLAGVMSVVLVLFGIVGYTFLGTREYPVTDSPIVMVTTVYPGASADIIASQVTKPLEEAIAEANGIRALSSVSREQVSIITVEFNLDTDLEAAANDVRDKVSKSRQQLPTDIEPTIVEKAGPNDFLVFLTVQSDTKSLEDITDFVNINIKEKLQSIPGVRLVDTYAGRKRAMRLRMDPLKLASYGLTPGDVQSALQRENVDLPSGRIEGDNTEVTLRTQGRLVTEDDFNNMIIVQREGAIVRFKDIGNAIMSSQNERTAMIVGEGLTARYGVGTGVQPQRGANSLAIVDEFKTRFEEIVKSAPDDYIISLGKDFTVPVRNSLSEVEETLI
;
A
#
# COMPACT_ATOMS: atom_id res chain seq x y z
N MET A 1 25.84 55.19 16.80
CA MET A 1 26.36 53.82 16.67
C MET A 1 25.49 52.90 17.51
N SER A 2 25.10 51.74 17.01
CA SER A 2 24.29 50.81 17.79
C SER A 2 25.10 50.22 18.96
N ALA A 3 24.43 49.93 20.09
CA ALA A 3 25.08 49.35 21.29
C ALA A 3 25.93 48.08 20.95
N ILE A 4 25.50 47.30 19.94
CA ILE A 4 26.21 46.13 19.46
C ILE A 4 27.58 46.50 18.83
N SER A 5 27.61 47.59 18.04
CA SER A 5 28.83 48.08 17.40
C SER A 5 29.86 48.54 18.42
N GLN A 6 29.48 49.23 19.50
CA GLN A 6 30.36 49.66 20.58
C GLN A 6 30.93 48.48 21.39
N ILE A 7 30.09 47.46 21.67
CA ILE A 7 30.53 46.26 22.39
C ILE A 7 31.54 45.47 21.55
N SER A 8 31.30 45.33 20.23
CA SER A 8 32.19 44.63 19.32
C SER A 8 33.57 45.28 19.21
N ILE A 9 33.63 46.60 19.21
CA ILE A 9 34.92 47.36 19.16
C ILE A 9 35.65 47.29 20.50
N SER A 10 34.94 47.36 21.62
CA SER A 10 35.54 47.35 22.95
C SER A 10 35.97 45.96 23.42
N ARG A 11 35.43 44.90 22.88
CA ARG A 11 35.73 43.49 23.23
C ARG A 11 35.88 42.60 21.98
N PRO A 12 36.98 42.71 21.23
CA PRO A 12 37.14 42.02 19.95
C PRO A 12 37.13 40.50 20.08
N VAL A 13 37.60 39.95 21.19
CA VAL A 13 37.56 38.48 21.46
C VAL A 13 36.13 37.98 21.60
N LEU A 14 35.27 38.75 22.27
CA LEU A 14 33.85 38.42 22.41
C LEU A 14 33.15 38.45 21.05
N ALA A 15 33.45 39.42 20.22
CA ALA A 15 32.90 39.51 18.85
C ALA A 15 33.35 38.35 18.01
N GLY A 16 34.63 37.91 18.08
CA GLY A 16 35.12 36.74 17.39
C GLY A 16 34.46 35.44 17.82
N VAL A 17 34.31 35.23 19.14
CA VAL A 17 33.61 34.05 19.67
C VAL A 17 32.16 34.01 19.23
N MET A 18 31.44 35.15 19.29
CA MET A 18 30.04 35.23 18.82
C MET A 18 29.92 34.92 17.32
N SER A 19 30.84 35.39 16.48
CA SER A 19 30.87 35.08 15.05
C SER A 19 31.09 33.58 14.80
N VAL A 20 32.04 32.97 15.53
CA VAL A 20 32.28 31.50 15.41
C VAL A 20 31.04 30.71 15.83
N VAL A 21 30.37 31.10 16.92
CA VAL A 21 29.16 30.45 17.40
C VAL A 21 28.05 30.57 16.35
N LEU A 22 27.84 31.77 15.75
CA LEU A 22 26.85 31.94 14.68
C LEU A 22 27.15 31.06 13.44
N VAL A 23 28.43 30.98 13.04
CA VAL A 23 28.83 30.10 11.93
C VAL A 23 28.57 28.63 12.27
N LEU A 24 28.89 28.19 13.49
CA LEU A 24 28.61 26.81 13.92
C LEU A 24 27.09 26.51 13.93
N PHE A 25 26.29 27.45 14.47
CA PHE A 25 24.82 27.31 14.41
C PHE A 25 24.30 27.30 12.96
N GLY A 26 24.89 28.10 12.07
CA GLY A 26 24.58 28.10 10.65
C GLY A 26 24.87 26.75 9.99
N ILE A 27 26.03 26.18 10.24
CA ILE A 27 26.43 24.86 9.72
C ILE A 27 25.48 23.77 10.24
N VAL A 28 25.25 23.75 11.56
CA VAL A 28 24.31 22.77 12.16
C VAL A 28 22.91 22.97 11.61
N GLY A 29 22.40 24.21 11.53
CA GLY A 29 21.08 24.49 10.95
C GLY A 29 20.97 24.03 9.50
N TYR A 30 22.01 24.22 8.70
CA TYR A 30 22.04 23.79 7.31
C TYR A 30 21.85 22.26 7.15
N THR A 31 22.46 21.45 8.03
CA THR A 31 22.32 20.00 8.00
C THR A 31 20.90 19.49 8.31
N PHE A 32 20.08 20.30 8.99
CA PHE A 32 18.69 19.98 9.30
C PHE A 32 17.67 20.56 8.31
N LEU A 33 18.10 21.36 7.33
CA LEU A 33 17.20 21.86 6.30
C LEU A 33 16.76 20.73 5.37
N GLY A 34 15.44 20.46 5.38
CA GLY A 34 14.82 19.55 4.40
C GLY A 34 14.67 20.29 3.06
N THR A 35 15.35 19.79 2.01
CA THR A 35 15.21 20.34 0.65
C THR A 35 14.08 19.66 -0.09
N ARG A 36 13.22 20.43 -0.79
CA ARG A 36 12.11 19.96 -1.61
C ARG A 36 12.02 20.78 -2.89
N GLU A 37 11.49 20.14 -3.95
CA GLU A 37 11.29 20.79 -5.25
C GLU A 37 10.24 21.90 -5.17
N TYR A 38 9.17 21.68 -4.43
CA TYR A 38 8.05 22.64 -4.28
C TYR A 38 7.70 22.90 -2.82
N PRO A 39 7.22 24.12 -2.51
CA PRO A 39 6.62 24.40 -1.21
C PRO A 39 5.47 23.43 -0.90
N VAL A 40 5.25 23.12 0.36
CA VAL A 40 4.11 22.27 0.79
C VAL A 40 2.82 23.07 0.59
N THR A 41 2.26 23.02 -0.61
CA THR A 41 0.95 23.60 -0.94
C THR A 41 -0.15 22.53 -1.00
N ASP A 42 0.17 21.29 -0.57
CA ASP A 42 -0.78 20.18 -0.62
C ASP A 42 -1.98 20.48 0.27
N SER A 43 -3.15 20.59 -0.34
CA SER A 43 -4.42 20.63 0.39
C SER A 43 -4.51 19.40 1.30
N PRO A 44 -5.03 19.53 2.53
CA PRO A 44 -5.33 18.39 3.36
C PRO A 44 -6.37 17.51 2.67
N ILE A 45 -6.00 16.30 2.28
CA ILE A 45 -6.87 15.36 1.59
C ILE A 45 -7.01 14.09 2.40
N VAL A 46 -8.25 13.63 2.55
CA VAL A 46 -8.59 12.30 3.09
C VAL A 46 -9.23 11.47 1.98
N MET A 47 -8.75 10.26 1.81
CA MET A 47 -9.27 9.30 0.85
C MET A 47 -10.04 8.21 1.59
N VAL A 48 -11.24 7.92 1.11
CA VAL A 48 -12.12 6.85 1.65
C VAL A 48 -12.33 5.82 0.54
N THR A 49 -11.85 4.60 0.79
CA THR A 49 -11.94 3.50 -0.17
C THR A 49 -12.79 2.38 0.41
N THR A 50 -13.79 1.94 -0.34
CA THR A 50 -14.66 0.81 0.04
C THR A 50 -14.72 -0.19 -1.09
N VAL A 51 -14.51 -1.47 -0.76
CA VAL A 51 -14.59 -2.58 -1.72
C VAL A 51 -15.86 -3.37 -1.47
N TYR A 52 -16.64 -3.59 -2.53
CA TYR A 52 -17.82 -4.46 -2.52
C TYR A 52 -17.66 -5.52 -3.61
N PRO A 53 -17.16 -6.71 -3.26
CA PRO A 53 -16.86 -7.76 -4.24
C PRO A 53 -18.10 -8.15 -5.07
N GLY A 54 -17.92 -8.25 -6.38
CA GLY A 54 -18.99 -8.66 -7.32
C GLY A 54 -20.01 -7.58 -7.69
N ALA A 55 -19.96 -6.39 -7.09
CA ALA A 55 -20.90 -5.31 -7.39
C ALA A 55 -20.53 -4.55 -8.68
N SER A 56 -21.51 -4.22 -9.51
CA SER A 56 -21.33 -3.34 -10.67
C SER A 56 -21.12 -1.88 -10.22
N ALA A 57 -20.60 -1.04 -11.13
CA ALA A 57 -20.37 0.38 -10.85
C ALA A 57 -21.66 1.12 -10.40
N ASP A 58 -22.83 0.77 -10.98
CA ASP A 58 -24.11 1.39 -10.60
C ASP A 58 -24.56 1.00 -9.19
N ILE A 59 -24.34 -0.26 -8.80
CA ILE A 59 -24.60 -0.73 -7.44
C ILE A 59 -23.66 -0.04 -6.46
N ILE A 60 -22.39 0.06 -6.79
CA ILE A 60 -21.40 0.81 -5.98
C ILE A 60 -21.85 2.26 -5.81
N ALA A 61 -22.22 2.94 -6.90
CA ALA A 61 -22.64 4.34 -6.86
C ALA A 61 -23.85 4.56 -5.96
N SER A 62 -24.87 3.69 -6.07
CA SER A 62 -26.14 3.87 -5.37
C SER A 62 -26.16 3.36 -3.93
N GLN A 63 -25.48 2.22 -3.65
CA GLN A 63 -25.56 1.56 -2.34
C GLN A 63 -24.37 1.81 -1.44
N VAL A 64 -23.25 2.27 -2.00
CA VAL A 64 -22.01 2.49 -1.23
C VAL A 64 -21.59 3.94 -1.30
N THR A 65 -21.34 4.46 -2.51
CA THR A 65 -20.79 5.82 -2.66
C THR A 65 -21.73 6.89 -2.13
N LYS A 66 -22.97 6.88 -2.57
CA LYS A 66 -23.96 7.91 -2.19
C LYS A 66 -24.21 7.98 -0.68
N PRO A 67 -24.48 6.88 0.06
CA PRO A 67 -24.63 6.94 1.50
C PRO A 67 -23.37 7.43 2.24
N LEU A 68 -22.17 7.05 1.74
CA LEU A 68 -20.92 7.53 2.30
C LEU A 68 -20.69 9.02 2.03
N GLU A 69 -20.98 9.51 0.81
CA GLU A 69 -20.92 10.93 0.47
C GLU A 69 -21.82 11.79 1.37
N GLU A 70 -23.08 11.37 1.55
CA GLU A 70 -24.03 12.05 2.41
C GLU A 70 -23.54 12.13 3.85
N ALA A 71 -22.98 11.05 4.39
CA ALA A 71 -22.43 11.01 5.73
C ALA A 71 -21.16 11.88 5.88
N ILE A 72 -20.25 11.81 4.91
CA ILE A 72 -18.98 12.53 4.92
C ILE A 72 -19.20 14.03 4.70
N ALA A 73 -20.20 14.43 3.89
CA ALA A 73 -20.50 15.83 3.63
C ALA A 73 -20.87 16.63 4.89
N GLU A 74 -21.23 15.95 5.97
CA GLU A 74 -21.47 16.59 7.29
C GLU A 74 -20.17 16.96 8.04
N ALA A 75 -18.98 16.55 7.57
CA ALA A 75 -17.73 16.88 8.23
C ALA A 75 -17.36 18.37 8.04
N ASN A 76 -16.68 18.92 9.05
CA ASN A 76 -16.33 20.33 9.03
C ASN A 76 -15.10 20.63 8.17
N GLY A 77 -15.09 21.80 7.53
CA GLY A 77 -13.92 22.32 6.82
C GLY A 77 -13.69 21.68 5.43
N ILE A 78 -14.65 20.98 4.88
CA ILE A 78 -14.57 20.41 3.52
C ILE A 78 -14.58 21.56 2.50
N ARG A 79 -13.57 21.55 1.62
CA ARG A 79 -13.46 22.43 0.45
C ARG A 79 -14.12 21.81 -0.79
N ALA A 80 -13.84 20.53 -1.02
CA ALA A 80 -14.39 19.78 -2.13
C ALA A 80 -14.52 18.32 -1.77
N LEU A 81 -15.55 17.67 -2.31
CA LEU A 81 -15.78 16.24 -2.23
C LEU A 81 -15.98 15.70 -3.64
N SER A 82 -15.19 14.72 -4.00
CA SER A 82 -15.30 14.04 -5.29
C SER A 82 -15.28 12.53 -5.11
N SER A 83 -16.01 11.81 -5.95
CA SER A 83 -16.07 10.36 -5.87
C SER A 83 -15.95 9.70 -7.23
N VAL A 84 -15.43 8.48 -7.21
CA VAL A 84 -15.35 7.61 -8.38
C VAL A 84 -15.87 6.24 -8.00
N SER A 85 -16.96 5.83 -8.64
CA SER A 85 -17.54 4.49 -8.53
C SER A 85 -17.10 3.64 -9.72
N ARG A 86 -16.40 2.55 -9.42
CA ARG A 86 -15.97 1.55 -10.41
C ARG A 86 -16.55 0.19 -10.04
N GLU A 87 -16.37 -0.77 -10.93
CA GLU A 87 -16.72 -2.16 -10.63
C GLU A 87 -15.99 -2.59 -9.34
N GLN A 88 -16.77 -3.00 -8.35
CA GLN A 88 -16.35 -3.47 -7.02
C GLN A 88 -15.69 -2.43 -6.09
N VAL A 89 -15.46 -1.18 -6.50
CA VAL A 89 -14.72 -0.20 -5.70
C VAL A 89 -15.39 1.18 -5.73
N SER A 90 -15.54 1.78 -4.53
CA SER A 90 -15.86 3.19 -4.32
C SER A 90 -14.61 3.91 -3.79
N ILE A 91 -14.27 5.03 -4.39
CA ILE A 91 -13.19 5.93 -3.93
C ILE A 91 -13.78 7.31 -3.76
N ILE A 92 -13.74 7.84 -2.55
CA ILE A 92 -14.18 9.20 -2.23
C ILE A 92 -12.97 10.00 -1.77
N THR A 93 -12.73 11.13 -2.42
CA THR A 93 -11.66 12.06 -2.11
C THR A 93 -12.25 13.30 -1.46
N VAL A 94 -11.85 13.58 -0.25
CA VAL A 94 -12.31 14.71 0.55
C VAL A 94 -11.17 15.70 0.69
N GLU A 95 -11.30 16.88 0.09
CA GLU A 95 -10.36 17.97 0.22
C GLU A 95 -10.82 18.94 1.29
N PHE A 96 -9.95 19.28 2.21
CA PHE A 96 -10.21 20.23 3.28
C PHE A 96 -9.57 21.59 2.99
N ASN A 97 -9.98 22.61 3.72
CA ASN A 97 -9.33 23.91 3.68
C ASN A 97 -7.89 23.81 4.21
N LEU A 98 -7.00 24.68 3.72
CA LEU A 98 -5.56 24.64 4.02
C LEU A 98 -5.21 24.81 5.51
N ASP A 99 -6.08 25.47 6.26
CA ASP A 99 -5.96 25.71 7.70
C ASP A 99 -6.49 24.55 8.55
N THR A 100 -7.05 23.51 7.93
CA THR A 100 -7.64 22.37 8.63
C THR A 100 -6.56 21.39 9.10
N ASP A 101 -6.62 21.02 10.38
CA ASP A 101 -5.78 19.93 10.89
C ASP A 101 -6.21 18.59 10.27
N LEU A 102 -5.30 18.01 9.48
CA LEU A 102 -5.55 16.76 8.75
C LEU A 102 -5.82 15.57 9.68
N GLU A 103 -5.26 15.55 10.90
CA GLU A 103 -5.53 14.48 11.87
C GLU A 103 -6.96 14.55 12.39
N ALA A 104 -7.37 15.76 12.78
CA ALA A 104 -8.75 16.01 13.24
C ALA A 104 -9.75 15.70 12.12
N ALA A 105 -9.48 16.15 10.89
CA ALA A 105 -10.32 15.90 9.72
C ALA A 105 -10.44 14.40 9.40
N ALA A 106 -9.33 13.66 9.40
CA ALA A 106 -9.36 12.23 9.15
C ALA A 106 -10.13 11.44 10.23
N ASN A 107 -10.06 11.87 11.48
CA ASN A 107 -10.82 11.25 12.57
C ASN A 107 -12.32 11.58 12.42
N ASP A 108 -12.70 12.82 12.08
CA ASP A 108 -14.10 13.18 11.84
C ASP A 108 -14.69 12.37 10.68
N VAL A 109 -13.96 12.21 9.57
CA VAL A 109 -14.36 11.36 8.46
C VAL A 109 -14.54 9.89 8.90
N ARG A 110 -13.62 9.32 9.70
CA ARG A 110 -13.75 7.95 10.22
C ARG A 110 -15.02 7.78 11.07
N ASP A 111 -15.31 8.76 11.90
CA ASP A 111 -16.50 8.74 12.75
C ASP A 111 -17.78 8.78 11.89
N LYS A 112 -17.82 9.62 10.85
CA LYS A 112 -18.95 9.70 9.92
C LYS A 112 -19.13 8.41 9.14
N VAL A 113 -18.05 7.85 8.58
CA VAL A 113 -18.05 6.55 7.89
C VAL A 113 -18.51 5.42 8.83
N SER A 114 -18.05 5.42 10.08
CA SER A 114 -18.47 4.40 11.06
C SER A 114 -19.97 4.47 11.35
N LYS A 115 -20.52 5.67 11.48
CA LYS A 115 -21.98 5.87 11.69
C LYS A 115 -22.82 5.44 10.50
N SER A 116 -22.33 5.63 9.28
CA SER A 116 -23.05 5.25 8.05
C SER A 116 -23.04 3.74 7.80
N ARG A 117 -22.23 2.95 8.54
CA ARG A 117 -22.08 1.49 8.32
C ARG A 117 -23.39 0.72 8.35
N GLN A 118 -24.38 1.17 9.12
CA GLN A 118 -25.69 0.52 9.20
C GLN A 118 -26.54 0.70 7.91
N GLN A 119 -26.19 1.68 7.09
CA GLN A 119 -26.88 1.97 5.83
C GLN A 119 -26.21 1.25 4.64
N LEU A 120 -25.03 0.67 4.86
CA LEU A 120 -24.26 -0.02 3.84
C LEU A 120 -24.60 -1.51 3.79
N PRO A 121 -24.43 -2.17 2.64
CA PRO A 121 -24.57 -3.62 2.53
C PRO A 121 -23.68 -4.36 3.52
N THR A 122 -24.12 -5.52 4.02
CA THR A 122 -23.40 -6.31 5.01
C THR A 122 -22.14 -6.97 4.46
N ASP A 123 -22.10 -7.21 3.16
CA ASP A 123 -21.05 -7.98 2.47
C ASP A 123 -19.90 -7.12 1.93
N ILE A 124 -19.89 -5.82 2.28
CA ILE A 124 -18.76 -4.94 1.93
C ILE A 124 -17.55 -5.21 2.82
N GLU A 125 -16.36 -5.06 2.24
CA GLU A 125 -15.14 -5.03 3.01
C GLU A 125 -15.09 -3.78 3.93
N PRO A 126 -14.32 -3.83 5.04
CA PRO A 126 -14.16 -2.66 5.89
C PRO A 126 -13.68 -1.44 5.11
N THR A 127 -14.41 -0.33 5.23
CA THR A 127 -14.03 0.93 4.58
C THR A 127 -12.72 1.47 5.15
N ILE A 128 -11.78 1.76 4.28
CA ILE A 128 -10.47 2.28 4.61
C ILE A 128 -10.49 3.81 4.48
N VAL A 129 -10.10 4.51 5.55
CA VAL A 129 -9.98 5.97 5.59
C VAL A 129 -8.50 6.32 5.78
N GLU A 130 -7.90 6.87 4.75
CA GLU A 130 -6.47 7.22 4.72
C GLU A 130 -6.27 8.70 4.47
N LYS A 131 -5.25 9.26 5.10
CA LYS A 131 -4.76 10.60 4.74
C LYS A 131 -4.00 10.48 3.43
N ALA A 132 -4.42 11.20 2.40
CA ALA A 132 -3.63 11.29 1.19
C ALA A 132 -2.28 11.93 1.52
N GLY A 133 -1.23 11.16 1.38
CA GLY A 133 0.13 11.67 1.41
C GLY A 133 0.53 12.18 0.02
N PRO A 134 1.74 12.72 -0.14
CA PRO A 134 2.29 12.95 -1.47
C PRO A 134 2.16 11.67 -2.28
N ASN A 135 1.43 11.71 -3.39
CA ASN A 135 1.31 10.58 -4.31
C ASN A 135 2.57 10.41 -5.16
N ASP A 136 3.51 11.32 -5.00
CA ASP A 136 4.71 11.35 -5.80
C ASP A 136 5.71 10.33 -5.26
N PHE A 137 6.08 9.42 -6.13
CA PHE A 137 7.17 8.49 -5.87
C PHE A 137 8.48 9.23 -5.98
N LEU A 138 9.39 8.99 -5.04
CA LEU A 138 10.74 9.52 -5.10
C LEU A 138 11.61 8.74 -6.07
N VAL A 139 11.45 7.43 -6.07
CA VAL A 139 12.27 6.53 -6.86
C VAL A 139 11.52 5.24 -7.13
N PHE A 140 11.78 4.65 -8.32
CA PHE A 140 11.28 3.34 -8.70
C PHE A 140 12.42 2.37 -8.94
N LEU A 141 12.18 1.12 -8.61
CA LEU A 141 12.96 -0.02 -9.11
C LEU A 141 12.04 -0.99 -9.86
N THR A 142 12.64 -1.79 -10.70
CA THR A 142 11.94 -2.84 -11.46
C THR A 142 12.65 -4.16 -11.28
N VAL A 143 11.87 -5.22 -11.13
CA VAL A 143 12.35 -6.59 -11.01
C VAL A 143 11.76 -7.42 -12.14
N GLN A 144 12.61 -8.11 -12.86
CA GLN A 144 12.27 -8.94 -14.01
C GLN A 144 12.94 -10.31 -13.87
N SER A 145 12.48 -11.29 -14.63
CA SER A 145 13.13 -12.59 -14.76
C SER A 145 12.77 -13.22 -16.10
N ASP A 146 13.69 -13.98 -16.67
CA ASP A 146 13.44 -14.79 -17.86
C ASP A 146 12.87 -16.18 -17.52
N THR A 147 13.02 -16.61 -16.26
CA THR A 147 12.71 -17.99 -15.83
C THR A 147 11.57 -18.05 -14.82
N LYS A 148 11.29 -16.95 -14.09
CA LYS A 148 10.30 -16.91 -13.03
C LYS A 148 8.97 -16.34 -13.49
N SER A 149 7.88 -16.82 -12.92
CA SER A 149 6.55 -16.27 -13.13
C SER A 149 6.40 -14.86 -12.48
N LEU A 150 5.40 -14.08 -12.91
CA LEU A 150 5.12 -12.78 -12.28
C LEU A 150 4.73 -12.93 -10.81
N GLU A 151 4.12 -14.05 -10.44
CA GLU A 151 3.78 -14.39 -9.06
C GLU A 151 5.05 -14.61 -8.22
N ASP A 152 6.04 -15.36 -8.75
CA ASP A 152 7.33 -15.59 -8.08
C ASP A 152 8.10 -14.27 -7.91
N ILE A 153 8.11 -13.43 -8.95
CA ILE A 153 8.74 -12.10 -8.89
C ILE A 153 8.04 -11.24 -7.84
N THR A 154 6.71 -11.29 -7.78
CA THR A 154 5.93 -10.52 -6.81
C THR A 154 6.23 -10.96 -5.38
N ASP A 155 6.29 -12.26 -5.14
CA ASP A 155 6.63 -12.83 -3.83
C ASP A 155 8.05 -12.43 -3.42
N PHE A 156 9.01 -12.53 -4.35
CA PHE A 156 10.39 -12.09 -4.12
C PHE A 156 10.46 -10.61 -3.75
N VAL A 157 9.76 -9.75 -4.50
CA VAL A 157 9.70 -8.29 -4.22
C VAL A 157 9.13 -8.01 -2.84
N ASN A 158 8.00 -8.66 -2.50
CA ASN A 158 7.32 -8.41 -1.23
C ASN A 158 8.14 -8.87 -0.02
N ILE A 159 8.82 -10.01 -0.12
CA ILE A 159 9.58 -10.61 0.99
C ILE A 159 10.99 -10.01 1.12
N ASN A 160 11.70 -9.84 -0.01
CA ASN A 160 13.13 -9.52 0.02
C ASN A 160 13.45 -8.04 -0.21
N ILE A 161 12.55 -7.30 -0.86
CA ILE A 161 12.80 -5.91 -1.27
C ILE A 161 11.95 -4.94 -0.46
N LYS A 162 10.63 -5.15 -0.45
CA LYS A 162 9.67 -4.22 0.15
C LYS A 162 9.99 -3.92 1.62
N GLU A 163 10.23 -4.94 2.43
CA GLU A 163 10.54 -4.77 3.86
C GLU A 163 11.82 -3.96 4.09
N LYS A 164 12.85 -4.24 3.30
CA LYS A 164 14.14 -3.52 3.40
C LYS A 164 13.97 -2.03 3.04
N LEU A 165 13.20 -1.72 2.02
CA LEU A 165 12.96 -0.34 1.60
C LEU A 165 11.99 0.39 2.54
N GLN A 166 11.00 -0.31 3.09
CA GLN A 166 10.03 0.26 4.02
C GLN A 166 10.67 0.69 5.35
N SER A 167 11.78 0.06 5.74
CA SER A 167 12.51 0.41 6.96
C SER A 167 13.42 1.64 6.83
N ILE A 168 13.48 2.28 5.67
CA ILE A 168 14.22 3.54 5.46
C ILE A 168 13.51 4.66 6.23
N PRO A 169 14.23 5.42 7.09
CA PRO A 169 13.64 6.54 7.82
C PRO A 169 13.04 7.59 6.86
N GLY A 170 11.81 8.00 7.13
CA GLY A 170 11.10 8.96 6.27
C GLY A 170 10.31 8.35 5.11
N VAL A 171 10.38 7.05 4.88
CA VAL A 171 9.52 6.34 3.94
C VAL A 171 8.15 6.12 4.56
N ARG A 172 7.09 6.52 3.85
CA ARG A 172 5.70 6.29 4.23
C ARG A 172 5.21 4.92 3.73
N LEU A 173 5.43 4.66 2.48
CA LEU A 173 4.90 3.48 1.79
C LEU A 173 5.87 3.03 0.70
N VAL A 174 6.03 1.72 0.60
CA VAL A 174 6.62 1.06 -0.55
C VAL A 174 5.51 0.29 -1.25
N ASP A 175 5.15 0.70 -2.46
CA ASP A 175 4.07 0.10 -3.21
C ASP A 175 4.59 -0.70 -4.40
N THR A 176 3.88 -1.79 -4.70
CA THR A 176 4.27 -2.75 -5.75
C THR A 176 3.27 -2.67 -6.90
N TYR A 177 3.76 -2.35 -8.09
CA TYR A 177 2.98 -2.19 -9.31
C TYR A 177 3.10 -3.38 -10.23
N ALA A 178 1.97 -3.74 -10.83
CA ALA A 178 1.85 -4.88 -11.74
C ALA A 178 2.23 -6.24 -11.12
N GLY A 179 2.39 -6.28 -9.79
CA GLY A 179 2.58 -7.52 -9.08
C GLY A 179 1.31 -8.38 -9.13
N ARG A 180 1.51 -9.69 -9.20
CA ARG A 180 0.43 -10.68 -9.19
C ARG A 180 0.50 -11.50 -7.92
N LYS A 181 -0.46 -11.29 -7.02
CA LYS A 181 -0.59 -12.11 -5.81
C LYS A 181 -1.13 -13.48 -6.17
N ARG A 182 -0.56 -14.54 -5.58
CA ARG A 182 -1.09 -15.89 -5.70
C ARG A 182 -2.46 -15.99 -5.06
N ALA A 183 -3.37 -16.67 -5.73
CA ALA A 183 -4.69 -16.97 -5.21
C ALA A 183 -5.17 -18.34 -5.74
N MET A 184 -5.93 -19.03 -4.90
CA MET A 184 -6.63 -20.24 -5.33
C MET A 184 -7.86 -19.82 -6.15
N ARG A 185 -7.89 -20.19 -7.41
CA ARG A 185 -9.03 -19.95 -8.29
C ARG A 185 -9.91 -21.18 -8.38
N LEU A 186 -11.15 -21.00 -7.96
CA LEU A 186 -12.20 -22.00 -8.05
C LEU A 186 -12.98 -21.80 -9.37
N ARG A 187 -12.54 -22.48 -10.44
CA ARG A 187 -13.20 -22.40 -11.75
C ARG A 187 -14.38 -23.38 -11.78
N MET A 188 -15.59 -22.84 -11.77
CA MET A 188 -16.83 -23.60 -11.78
C MET A 188 -17.31 -23.83 -13.22
N ASP A 189 -17.84 -25.01 -13.50
CA ASP A 189 -18.51 -25.35 -14.76
C ASP A 189 -20.04 -25.13 -14.60
N PRO A 190 -20.64 -24.17 -15.34
CA PRO A 190 -22.06 -23.86 -15.19
C PRO A 190 -22.99 -25.04 -15.52
N LEU A 191 -22.60 -25.91 -16.46
CA LEU A 191 -23.41 -27.06 -16.84
C LEU A 191 -23.38 -28.13 -15.75
N LYS A 192 -22.23 -28.38 -15.16
CA LYS A 192 -22.09 -29.29 -14.03
C LYS A 192 -22.81 -28.77 -12.80
N LEU A 193 -22.67 -27.46 -12.46
CA LEU A 193 -23.46 -26.85 -11.37
C LEU A 193 -24.95 -27.09 -11.56
N ALA A 194 -25.47 -26.80 -12.75
CA ALA A 194 -26.90 -27.01 -13.06
C ALA A 194 -27.31 -28.48 -12.95
N SER A 195 -26.47 -29.43 -13.38
CA SER A 195 -26.76 -30.86 -13.29
C SER A 195 -26.90 -31.37 -11.85
N TYR A 196 -26.13 -30.79 -10.92
CA TYR A 196 -26.23 -31.07 -9.48
C TYR A 196 -27.26 -30.20 -8.75
N GLY A 197 -27.94 -29.26 -9.46
CA GLY A 197 -28.87 -28.31 -8.85
C GLY A 197 -28.21 -27.38 -7.84
N LEU A 198 -26.97 -26.98 -8.10
CA LEU A 198 -26.17 -26.09 -7.26
C LEU A 198 -26.02 -24.71 -7.89
N THR A 199 -25.85 -23.72 -7.03
CA THR A 199 -25.58 -22.33 -7.40
C THR A 199 -24.16 -21.92 -6.99
N PRO A 200 -23.58 -20.86 -7.56
CA PRO A 200 -22.32 -20.30 -7.06
C PRO A 200 -22.36 -19.93 -5.57
N GLY A 201 -23.54 -19.51 -5.06
CA GLY A 201 -23.73 -19.21 -3.64
C GLY A 201 -23.56 -20.43 -2.73
N ASP A 202 -23.96 -21.63 -3.20
CA ASP A 202 -23.75 -22.87 -2.44
C ASP A 202 -22.25 -23.19 -2.31
N VAL A 203 -21.45 -22.93 -3.36
CA VAL A 203 -20.01 -23.10 -3.35
C VAL A 203 -19.35 -22.09 -2.40
N GLN A 204 -19.80 -20.83 -2.44
CA GLN A 204 -19.30 -19.78 -1.51
C GLN A 204 -19.59 -20.16 -0.05
N SER A 205 -20.81 -20.62 0.24
CA SER A 205 -21.22 -21.06 1.58
C SER A 205 -20.41 -22.27 2.05
N ALA A 206 -20.14 -23.23 1.15
CA ALA A 206 -19.29 -24.36 1.45
C ALA A 206 -17.85 -23.91 1.75
N LEU A 207 -17.29 -23.02 0.95
CA LEU A 207 -15.94 -22.47 1.18
C LEU A 207 -15.84 -21.75 2.54
N GLN A 208 -16.81 -20.94 2.90
CA GLN A 208 -16.85 -20.25 4.19
C GLN A 208 -16.93 -21.24 5.36
N ARG A 209 -17.58 -22.38 5.19
CA ARG A 209 -17.74 -23.40 6.23
C ARG A 209 -16.49 -24.30 6.36
N GLU A 210 -15.89 -24.68 5.24
CA GLU A 210 -14.80 -25.66 5.20
C GLU A 210 -13.39 -25.01 5.32
N ASN A 211 -13.25 -23.73 4.95
CA ASN A 211 -11.96 -23.02 4.98
C ASN A 211 -11.87 -22.07 6.18
N VAL A 212 -11.98 -22.63 7.39
CA VAL A 212 -11.96 -21.87 8.64
C VAL A 212 -10.96 -22.47 9.63
N ASP A 213 -10.07 -21.64 10.16
CA ASP A 213 -9.24 -21.99 11.30
C ASP A 213 -10.03 -21.74 12.60
N LEU A 214 -10.51 -22.79 13.23
CA LEU A 214 -11.16 -22.69 14.51
C LEU A 214 -10.14 -22.86 15.64
N PRO A 215 -10.12 -21.94 16.64
CA PRO A 215 -9.31 -22.14 17.81
C PRO A 215 -9.81 -23.37 18.58
N SER A 216 -8.97 -24.38 18.70
CA SER A 216 -9.34 -25.68 19.28
C SER A 216 -9.08 -25.77 20.80
N GLY A 217 -8.59 -24.66 21.41
CA GLY A 217 -8.29 -24.63 22.83
C GLY A 217 -7.08 -25.46 23.24
N ARG A 218 -7.05 -25.87 24.48
CA ARG A 218 -5.97 -26.66 25.09
C ARG A 218 -6.55 -27.73 25.99
N ILE A 219 -5.81 -28.81 26.16
CA ILE A 219 -6.10 -29.84 27.14
C ILE A 219 -5.17 -29.59 28.32
N GLU A 220 -5.76 -29.34 29.48
CA GLU A 220 -5.03 -29.16 30.73
C GLU A 220 -5.01 -30.49 31.49
N GLY A 221 -3.81 -31.00 31.78
CA GLY A 221 -3.57 -32.13 32.67
C GLY A 221 -2.82 -31.67 33.92
N ASP A 222 -2.74 -32.50 34.95
CA ASP A 222 -2.16 -32.14 36.24
C ASP A 222 -0.71 -31.62 36.17
N ASN A 223 0.07 -32.06 35.17
CA ASN A 223 1.48 -31.67 35.01
C ASN A 223 1.84 -31.26 33.55
N THR A 224 0.90 -31.28 32.62
CA THR A 224 1.16 -31.01 31.21
C THR A 224 -0.02 -30.27 30.59
N GLU A 225 0.27 -29.26 29.78
CA GLU A 225 -0.68 -28.55 28.96
C GLU A 225 -0.38 -28.82 27.49
N VAL A 226 -1.37 -29.30 26.74
CA VAL A 226 -1.26 -29.57 25.30
C VAL A 226 -2.18 -28.65 24.52
N THR A 227 -1.61 -27.75 23.73
CA THR A 227 -2.38 -26.90 22.82
C THR A 227 -2.84 -27.72 21.63
N LEU A 228 -4.16 -27.76 21.40
CA LEU A 228 -4.75 -28.37 20.22
C LEU A 228 -4.73 -27.36 19.07
N ARG A 229 -4.23 -27.77 17.92
CA ARG A 229 -4.30 -27.01 16.68
C ARG A 229 -5.07 -27.78 15.64
N THR A 230 -6.24 -27.30 15.29
CA THR A 230 -7.02 -27.84 14.18
C THR A 230 -6.53 -27.18 12.88
N GLN A 231 -6.05 -27.98 11.94
CA GLN A 231 -5.78 -27.51 10.57
C GLN A 231 -7.10 -27.61 9.79
N GLY A 232 -7.93 -26.56 9.86
CA GLY A 232 -9.18 -26.48 9.10
C GLY A 232 -9.05 -25.68 7.81
N ARG A 233 -7.87 -25.07 7.56
CA ARG A 233 -7.66 -24.25 6.38
C ARG A 233 -7.21 -25.07 5.19
N LEU A 234 -7.90 -24.90 4.07
CA LEU A 234 -7.53 -25.50 2.80
C LEU A 234 -6.31 -24.73 2.23
N VAL A 235 -5.27 -25.47 1.80
CA VAL A 235 -3.99 -24.85 1.36
C VAL A 235 -3.64 -25.27 -0.07
N THR A 236 -3.85 -26.56 -0.41
CA THR A 236 -3.45 -27.10 -1.69
C THR A 236 -4.61 -27.20 -2.69
N GLU A 237 -4.31 -27.28 -3.99
CA GLU A 237 -5.31 -27.50 -5.03
C GLU A 237 -6.15 -28.77 -4.74
N ASP A 238 -5.51 -29.81 -4.22
CA ASP A 238 -6.18 -31.05 -3.86
C ASP A 238 -7.16 -30.88 -2.69
N ASP A 239 -6.83 -30.07 -1.69
CA ASP A 239 -7.73 -29.79 -0.58
C ASP A 239 -8.99 -29.10 -1.10
N PHE A 240 -8.85 -28.07 -1.94
CA PHE A 240 -9.98 -27.36 -2.53
C PHE A 240 -10.78 -28.24 -3.50
N ASN A 241 -10.12 -29.07 -4.32
CA ASN A 241 -10.80 -30.01 -5.22
C ASN A 241 -11.58 -31.07 -4.46
N ASN A 242 -11.12 -31.49 -3.29
CA ASN A 242 -11.81 -32.46 -2.46
C ASN A 242 -12.80 -31.85 -1.45
N MET A 243 -12.90 -30.49 -1.38
CA MET A 243 -13.86 -29.78 -0.53
C MET A 243 -15.28 -30.25 -0.77
N ILE A 244 -16.02 -30.53 0.29
CA ILE A 244 -17.42 -31.00 0.23
C ILE A 244 -18.34 -29.79 0.03
N ILE A 245 -19.07 -29.74 -1.08
CA ILE A 245 -20.02 -28.68 -1.37
C ILE A 245 -21.34 -28.99 -0.70
N VAL A 246 -21.89 -30.19 -0.96
CA VAL A 246 -23.17 -30.63 -0.40
C VAL A 246 -23.19 -32.14 -0.24
N GLN A 247 -23.94 -32.60 0.76
CA GLN A 247 -24.26 -34.01 0.93
C GLN A 247 -25.79 -34.17 0.85
N ARG A 248 -26.28 -34.93 -0.14
CA ARG A 248 -27.71 -35.22 -0.34
C ARG A 248 -27.92 -36.72 -0.45
N GLU A 249 -28.84 -37.28 0.30
CA GLU A 249 -29.26 -38.70 0.22
C GLU A 249 -28.10 -39.70 0.27
N GLY A 250 -27.02 -39.38 1.02
CA GLY A 250 -25.83 -40.21 1.11
C GLY A 250 -24.78 -40.00 -0.01
N ALA A 251 -25.11 -39.25 -1.05
CA ALA A 251 -24.14 -38.85 -2.08
C ALA A 251 -23.42 -37.57 -1.68
N ILE A 252 -22.09 -37.58 -1.79
CA ILE A 252 -21.22 -36.45 -1.50
C ILE A 252 -20.80 -35.83 -2.81
N VAL A 253 -21.14 -34.54 -3.02
CA VAL A 253 -20.66 -33.76 -4.16
C VAL A 253 -19.48 -32.92 -3.70
N ARG A 254 -18.34 -33.12 -4.35
CA ARG A 254 -17.08 -32.41 -4.09
C ARG A 254 -16.87 -31.33 -5.15
N PHE A 255 -15.99 -30.37 -4.86
CA PHE A 255 -15.69 -29.29 -5.79
C PHE A 255 -15.20 -29.81 -7.15
N LYS A 256 -14.37 -30.85 -7.19
CA LYS A 256 -13.90 -31.49 -8.44
C LYS A 256 -15.00 -32.02 -9.35
N ASP A 257 -16.19 -32.31 -8.80
CA ASP A 257 -17.30 -32.80 -9.59
C ASP A 257 -18.00 -31.69 -10.38
N ILE A 258 -17.87 -30.42 -9.91
CA ILE A 258 -18.51 -29.23 -10.48
C ILE A 258 -17.54 -28.20 -11.03
N GLY A 259 -16.22 -28.42 -10.86
CA GLY A 259 -15.22 -27.46 -11.28
C GLY A 259 -13.80 -27.96 -11.10
N ASN A 260 -12.86 -27.04 -11.10
CA ASN A 260 -11.46 -27.30 -10.83
C ASN A 260 -10.82 -26.14 -10.05
N ALA A 261 -10.13 -26.46 -8.97
CA ALA A 261 -9.32 -25.52 -8.22
C ALA A 261 -7.89 -25.51 -8.76
N ILE A 262 -7.37 -24.33 -9.07
CA ILE A 262 -6.01 -24.12 -9.55
C ILE A 262 -5.35 -22.96 -8.82
N MET A 263 -4.06 -23.10 -8.51
CA MET A 263 -3.24 -22.00 -8.03
C MET A 263 -2.93 -21.07 -9.21
N SER A 264 -3.34 -19.81 -9.12
CA SER A 264 -3.14 -18.81 -10.16
C SER A 264 -2.99 -17.42 -9.56
N SER A 265 -3.05 -16.38 -10.38
CA SER A 265 -3.02 -15.00 -9.93
C SER A 265 -4.38 -14.53 -9.43
N GLN A 266 -4.40 -13.70 -8.39
CA GLN A 266 -5.61 -12.98 -7.96
C GLN A 266 -6.16 -12.08 -9.08
N ASN A 267 -5.27 -11.40 -9.81
CA ASN A 267 -5.62 -10.58 -10.97
C ASN A 267 -4.68 -10.91 -12.14
N GLU A 268 -5.22 -11.50 -13.21
CA GLU A 268 -4.47 -11.85 -14.43
C GLU A 268 -4.40 -10.70 -15.44
N ARG A 269 -5.17 -9.61 -15.23
CA ARG A 269 -5.29 -8.50 -16.18
C ARG A 269 -4.22 -7.43 -16.00
N THR A 270 -3.48 -7.46 -14.88
CA THR A 270 -2.42 -6.49 -14.59
C THR A 270 -1.08 -7.04 -15.08
N ALA A 271 -0.36 -6.23 -15.85
CA ALA A 271 0.99 -6.52 -16.29
C ALA A 271 1.75 -5.23 -16.56
N MET A 272 3.05 -5.24 -16.29
CA MET A 272 3.99 -4.19 -16.67
C MET A 272 5.04 -4.79 -17.57
N ILE A 273 5.34 -4.08 -18.65
CA ILE A 273 6.43 -4.43 -19.58
C ILE A 273 7.53 -3.41 -19.37
N VAL A 274 8.74 -3.89 -19.11
CA VAL A 274 9.92 -3.07 -18.87
C VAL A 274 11.00 -3.48 -19.84
N GLY A 275 11.68 -2.51 -20.44
CA GLY A 275 12.77 -2.72 -21.40
C GLY A 275 12.65 -1.84 -22.61
N GLU A 276 13.62 -1.96 -23.50
CA GLU A 276 13.69 -1.23 -24.75
C GLU A 276 13.59 -2.18 -25.95
N GLY A 277 12.71 -1.86 -26.90
CA GLY A 277 12.57 -2.60 -28.15
C GLY A 277 12.24 -4.08 -27.96
N LEU A 278 13.01 -4.96 -28.59
CA LEU A 278 12.80 -6.43 -28.58
C LEU A 278 13.22 -7.10 -27.28
N THR A 279 13.83 -6.39 -26.34
CA THR A 279 14.26 -6.93 -25.04
C THR A 279 13.25 -6.64 -23.91
N ALA A 280 12.08 -6.14 -24.26
CA ALA A 280 11.02 -5.87 -23.30
C ALA A 280 10.51 -7.15 -22.63
N ARG A 281 10.45 -7.16 -21.30
CA ARG A 281 10.04 -8.30 -20.49
C ARG A 281 8.94 -7.90 -19.53
N TYR A 282 8.17 -8.88 -19.09
CA TYR A 282 7.26 -8.69 -17.96
C TYR A 282 8.06 -8.48 -16.67
N GLY A 283 7.61 -7.54 -15.86
CA GLY A 283 8.26 -7.21 -14.61
C GLY A 283 7.30 -6.66 -13.57
N VAL A 284 7.83 -6.50 -12.38
CA VAL A 284 7.15 -5.91 -11.22
C VAL A 284 7.89 -4.63 -10.86
N GLY A 285 7.15 -3.53 -10.77
CA GLY A 285 7.66 -2.23 -10.33
C GLY A 285 7.46 -2.02 -8.84
N THR A 286 8.39 -1.36 -8.20
CA THR A 286 8.28 -0.97 -6.79
C THR A 286 8.65 0.48 -6.64
N GLY A 287 7.75 1.28 -6.08
CA GLY A 287 7.93 2.71 -5.86
C GLY A 287 7.99 3.06 -4.38
N VAL A 288 8.84 4.02 -4.03
CA VAL A 288 9.01 4.53 -2.67
C VAL A 288 8.35 5.89 -2.54
N GLN A 289 7.44 6.03 -1.57
CA GLN A 289 6.74 7.28 -1.25
C GLN A 289 7.24 7.85 0.07
N PRO A 290 7.50 9.17 0.17
CA PRO A 290 7.98 9.81 1.38
C PRO A 290 6.85 10.06 2.38
N GLN A 291 7.22 10.17 3.66
CA GLN A 291 6.37 10.81 4.66
C GLN A 291 6.29 12.33 4.40
N ARG A 292 5.21 12.95 4.84
CA ARG A 292 5.10 14.41 4.79
C ARG A 292 6.24 15.04 5.61
N GLY A 293 6.94 16.00 5.03
CA GLY A 293 8.04 16.70 5.71
C GLY A 293 9.39 15.96 5.71
N ALA A 294 9.47 14.74 5.21
CA ALA A 294 10.74 14.01 5.13
C ALA A 294 11.69 14.61 4.09
N ASN A 295 12.98 14.43 4.31
CA ASN A 295 14.03 14.82 3.38
C ASN A 295 14.11 13.80 2.23
N SER A 296 13.61 14.19 1.05
CA SER A 296 13.54 13.33 -0.14
C SER A 296 14.92 12.89 -0.64
N LEU A 297 15.93 13.77 -0.55
CA LEU A 297 17.28 13.44 -0.99
C LEU A 297 17.94 12.40 -0.08
N ALA A 298 17.79 12.55 1.23
CA ALA A 298 18.31 11.60 2.21
C ALA A 298 17.66 10.21 2.05
N ILE A 299 16.35 10.17 1.78
CA ILE A 299 15.63 8.91 1.51
C ILE A 299 16.20 8.22 0.27
N VAL A 300 16.42 8.97 -0.82
CA VAL A 300 16.94 8.39 -2.07
C VAL A 300 18.39 7.96 -1.96
N ASP A 301 19.21 8.66 -1.18
CA ASP A 301 20.59 8.27 -0.93
C ASP A 301 20.67 6.95 -0.13
N GLU A 302 19.87 6.82 0.93
CA GLU A 302 19.75 5.56 1.68
C GLU A 302 19.14 4.44 0.81
N PHE A 303 18.14 4.77 -0.03
CA PHE A 303 17.59 3.82 -0.99
C PHE A 303 18.66 3.28 -1.93
N LYS A 304 19.53 4.12 -2.50
CA LYS A 304 20.61 3.69 -3.41
C LYS A 304 21.59 2.75 -2.72
N THR A 305 21.91 3.03 -1.46
CA THR A 305 22.77 2.14 -0.64
C THR A 305 22.13 0.76 -0.48
N ARG A 306 20.86 0.72 -0.09
CA ARG A 306 20.13 -0.55 0.07
C ARG A 306 19.84 -1.25 -1.25
N PHE A 307 19.64 -0.50 -2.31
CA PHE A 307 19.49 -1.05 -3.66
C PHE A 307 20.73 -1.86 -4.07
N GLU A 308 21.94 -1.35 -3.83
CA GLU A 308 23.18 -2.08 -4.12
C GLU A 308 23.28 -3.38 -3.29
N GLU A 309 22.88 -3.34 -2.01
CA GLU A 309 22.84 -4.52 -1.15
C GLU A 309 21.81 -5.56 -1.65
N ILE A 310 20.63 -5.08 -2.07
CA ILE A 310 19.57 -5.93 -2.63
C ILE A 310 20.07 -6.62 -3.90
N VAL A 311 20.67 -5.87 -4.83
CA VAL A 311 21.21 -6.41 -6.08
C VAL A 311 22.29 -7.47 -5.81
N LYS A 312 23.22 -7.20 -4.87
CA LYS A 312 24.27 -8.15 -4.49
C LYS A 312 23.75 -9.43 -3.83
N SER A 313 22.61 -9.34 -3.11
CA SER A 313 22.02 -10.48 -2.38
C SER A 313 20.97 -11.23 -3.18
N ALA A 314 20.57 -10.70 -4.34
CA ALA A 314 19.56 -11.31 -5.18
C ALA A 314 20.10 -12.55 -5.90
N PRO A 315 19.29 -13.59 -6.09
CA PRO A 315 19.64 -14.70 -6.98
C PRO A 315 19.82 -14.24 -8.42
N ASP A 316 20.69 -14.92 -9.18
CA ASP A 316 21.03 -14.58 -10.57
C ASP A 316 19.82 -14.62 -11.54
N ASP A 317 18.76 -15.31 -11.15
CA ASP A 317 17.51 -15.43 -11.92
C ASP A 317 16.73 -14.10 -11.98
N TYR A 318 17.04 -13.12 -11.12
CA TYR A 318 16.33 -11.85 -11.06
C TYR A 318 17.19 -10.71 -11.62
N ILE A 319 16.60 -9.95 -12.53
CA ILE A 319 17.18 -8.73 -13.09
C ILE A 319 16.55 -7.55 -12.35
N ILE A 320 17.32 -6.91 -11.47
CA ILE A 320 16.87 -5.76 -10.68
C ILE A 320 17.49 -4.51 -11.25
N SER A 321 16.67 -3.56 -11.67
CA SER A 321 17.12 -2.33 -12.29
C SER A 321 16.56 -1.12 -11.56
N LEU A 322 17.39 -0.09 -11.41
CA LEU A 322 16.93 1.21 -10.96
C LEU A 322 16.08 1.83 -12.07
N GLY A 323 14.85 2.17 -11.75
CA GLY A 323 13.97 2.88 -12.64
C GLY A 323 14.21 4.41 -12.59
N LYS A 324 13.13 5.19 -12.50
CA LYS A 324 13.23 6.65 -12.50
C LYS A 324 13.50 7.18 -11.07
N ASP A 325 14.51 8.03 -10.94
CA ASP A 325 14.79 8.85 -9.76
C ASP A 325 14.19 10.26 -10.00
N PHE A 326 13.14 10.60 -9.28
CA PHE A 326 12.45 11.88 -9.39
C PHE A 326 13.10 13.00 -8.58
N THR A 327 14.15 12.69 -7.81
CA THR A 327 14.89 13.71 -7.04
C THR A 327 16.05 14.35 -7.83
N VAL A 328 16.34 13.85 -9.02
CA VAL A 328 17.43 14.38 -9.86
C VAL A 328 17.30 15.88 -10.15
N PRO A 329 16.11 16.41 -10.52
CA PRO A 329 15.96 17.85 -10.74
C PRO A 329 16.23 18.67 -9.45
N VAL A 330 15.77 18.19 -8.31
CA VAL A 330 16.01 18.83 -7.00
C VAL A 330 17.50 18.89 -6.68
N ARG A 331 18.21 17.77 -6.90
CA ARG A 331 19.65 17.68 -6.67
C ARG A 331 20.42 18.62 -7.57
N ASN A 332 20.06 18.71 -8.85
CA ASN A 332 20.68 19.62 -9.80
C ASN A 332 20.47 21.09 -9.39
N SER A 333 19.23 21.46 -9.07
CA SER A 333 18.93 22.83 -8.62
C SER A 333 19.70 23.21 -7.35
N LEU A 334 19.83 22.26 -6.39
CA LEU A 334 20.60 22.51 -5.18
C LEU A 334 22.09 22.74 -5.49
N SER A 335 22.69 21.90 -6.35
CA SER A 335 24.08 22.06 -6.74
C SER A 335 24.35 23.39 -7.49
N GLU A 336 23.42 23.85 -8.34
CA GLU A 336 23.50 25.14 -9.01
C GLU A 336 23.46 26.31 -8.00
N VAL A 337 22.60 26.21 -6.99
CA VAL A 337 22.54 27.24 -5.92
C VAL A 337 23.83 27.25 -5.11
N GLU A 338 24.36 26.08 -4.72
CA GLU A 338 25.62 25.98 -4.00
C GLU A 338 26.78 26.57 -4.81
N GLU A 339 26.86 26.28 -6.11
CA GLU A 339 27.90 26.78 -6.99
C GLU A 339 27.80 28.31 -7.20
N THR A 340 26.60 28.88 -7.14
CA THR A 340 26.40 30.33 -7.27
C THR A 340 26.65 31.12 -5.97
N LEU A 341 26.64 30.44 -4.81
CA LEU A 341 26.88 31.05 -3.50
C LEU A 341 28.35 31.04 -3.07
N ILE A 342 29.20 30.26 -3.72
CA ILE A 342 30.65 30.16 -3.49
C ILE A 342 31.37 31.07 -4.47
#